data_040543b428a372929b26edb491cbb4e2
#
_entry.id   040543b428a372929b26edb491cbb4e2
#
_cell.length_a   1.000
_cell.length_b   1.000
_cell.length_c   1.000
_cell.angle_alpha   90.00
_cell.angle_beta   90.00
_cell.angle_gamma   90.00
#
_symmetry.space_group_name_H-M   'P 1'
#
loop_
_entity.id
_entity.type
_entity.pdbx_description
1 polymer ?
#
loop_
_entity_poly.entity_id
_entity_poly.type
_entity_poly.pdbx_seq_one_letter_code
_entity_poly.pdbx_strand_id
1 'polypeptide(L)'
;METIMNNEDMQNENEKKPVKSGRLRLGQTQLLGLVVVVALIVIGLIYRSNSQSDEQSGSVATVQKSLLETAEEALALNPQDSEAWYTKGVYLQTQVGDNQAAVESYSRAIEINAEYLAALFNRGLAYKSLGRLDKAIADFETVVELKNGEAPQALYNLGLIAIDEGDTELGDEYLQKAYELDPSLKP
;
A
#
# COMPACT_ATOMS: atom_id res chain seq x y z
N MET A 1 -8.78 -43.35 -78.13
CA MET A 1 -10.17 -42.96 -78.38
C MET A 1 -10.72 -42.42 -77.12
N GLU A 2 -10.71 -41.11 -77.07
CA GLU A 2 -11.16 -40.31 -75.93
C GLU A 2 -12.66 -40.16 -75.98
N THR A 3 -13.34 -40.45 -74.93
CA THR A 3 -14.72 -40.12 -74.77
C THR A 3 -14.85 -39.02 -73.73
N ILE A 4 -15.17 -37.85 -74.22
CA ILE A 4 -15.49 -36.65 -73.47
C ILE A 4 -16.86 -36.85 -72.80
N MET A 5 -16.92 -36.82 -71.48
CA MET A 5 -18.15 -36.79 -70.78
C MET A 5 -18.46 -35.36 -70.34
N ASN A 6 -19.61 -34.89 -70.72
CA ASN A 6 -20.12 -33.52 -70.58
C ASN A 6 -20.45 -33.19 -69.10
N ASN A 7 -20.20 -31.94 -68.80
CA ASN A 7 -20.35 -31.28 -67.55
C ASN A 7 -21.72 -30.62 -67.41
N GLU A 8 -22.80 -31.39 -67.27
CA GLU A 8 -24.16 -30.90 -67.12
C GLU A 8 -25.02 -31.78 -66.21
N ASP A 9 -24.66 -31.91 -64.93
CA ASP A 9 -25.62 -32.47 -63.95
C ASP A 9 -25.10 -32.30 -62.52
N MET A 10 -24.86 -31.07 -62.10
CA MET A 10 -24.77 -30.73 -60.67
C MET A 10 -25.24 -29.31 -60.37
N GLN A 11 -26.47 -29.05 -60.75
CA GLN A 11 -27.24 -27.96 -60.15
C GLN A 11 -28.42 -28.58 -59.45
N ASN A 12 -28.26 -28.93 -58.21
CA ASN A 12 -29.43 -29.13 -57.38
C ASN A 12 -29.15 -28.64 -55.95
N GLU A 13 -29.86 -27.60 -55.63
CA GLU A 13 -30.54 -27.31 -54.38
C GLU A 13 -29.67 -27.19 -53.11
N ASN A 14 -29.21 -26.01 -52.88
CA ASN A 14 -29.06 -25.52 -51.50
C ASN A 14 -29.96 -24.29 -51.32
N GLU A 15 -31.24 -24.48 -51.33
CA GLU A 15 -32.19 -23.51 -50.76
C GLU A 15 -31.94 -23.39 -49.26
N LYS A 16 -31.13 -22.42 -48.87
CA LYS A 16 -31.04 -21.96 -47.48
C LYS A 16 -32.38 -21.32 -47.12
N LYS A 17 -33.22 -22.08 -46.41
CA LYS A 17 -34.38 -21.51 -45.73
C LYS A 17 -33.93 -20.38 -44.82
N PRO A 18 -34.56 -19.20 -44.87
CA PRO A 18 -34.22 -18.10 -43.97
C PRO A 18 -34.54 -18.49 -42.52
N VAL A 19 -33.49 -18.48 -41.70
CA VAL A 19 -33.64 -18.60 -40.24
C VAL A 19 -34.48 -17.41 -39.78
N LYS A 20 -35.71 -17.68 -39.41
CA LYS A 20 -36.56 -16.69 -38.78
C LYS A 20 -35.92 -16.25 -37.47
N SER A 21 -35.29 -15.09 -37.46
CA SER A 21 -34.85 -14.43 -36.24
C SER A 21 -36.12 -14.05 -35.44
N GLY A 22 -36.50 -14.95 -34.55
CA GLY A 22 -37.53 -14.67 -33.57
C GLY A 22 -37.07 -13.54 -32.66
N ARG A 23 -37.42 -12.31 -32.98
CA ARG A 23 -37.32 -11.22 -32.04
C ARG A 23 -38.27 -11.54 -30.90
N LEU A 24 -37.71 -12.00 -29.77
CA LEU A 24 -38.43 -12.08 -28.50
C LEU A 24 -38.91 -10.65 -28.16
N ARG A 25 -40.18 -10.34 -28.46
CA ARG A 25 -40.83 -9.14 -27.92
C ARG A 25 -41.24 -9.47 -26.48
N LEU A 26 -40.35 -9.22 -25.54
CA LEU A 26 -40.72 -9.24 -24.12
C LEU A 26 -41.77 -8.15 -23.90
N GLY A 27 -42.90 -8.53 -23.33
CA GLY A 27 -43.93 -7.58 -22.92
C GLY A 27 -43.36 -6.58 -21.89
N GLN A 28 -43.90 -5.37 -21.84
CA GLN A 28 -43.44 -4.30 -20.92
C GLN A 28 -43.35 -4.77 -19.47
N THR A 29 -44.20 -5.68 -19.02
CA THR A 29 -44.20 -6.26 -17.68
C THR A 29 -43.03 -7.21 -17.45
N GLN A 30 -42.57 -7.93 -18.49
CA GLN A 30 -41.41 -8.80 -18.41
C GLN A 30 -40.10 -8.01 -18.44
N LEU A 31 -40.04 -6.89 -19.15
CA LEU A 31 -38.91 -5.98 -19.16
C LEU A 31 -38.70 -5.31 -17.77
N LEU A 32 -39.81 -4.87 -17.15
CA LEU A 32 -39.78 -4.29 -15.80
C LEU A 32 -39.29 -5.34 -14.75
N GLY A 33 -39.76 -6.58 -14.85
CA GLY A 33 -39.28 -7.66 -13.97
C GLY A 33 -37.79 -7.92 -14.13
N LEU A 34 -37.26 -7.91 -15.37
CA LEU A 34 -35.84 -8.13 -15.64
C LEU A 34 -34.96 -6.99 -15.10
N VAL A 35 -35.43 -5.74 -15.24
CA VAL A 35 -34.73 -4.56 -14.71
C VAL A 35 -34.67 -4.61 -13.20
N VAL A 36 -35.73 -5.01 -12.49
CA VAL A 36 -35.73 -5.15 -11.04
C VAL A 36 -34.80 -6.24 -10.58
N VAL A 37 -34.76 -7.39 -11.25
CA VAL A 37 -33.84 -8.49 -10.91
C VAL A 37 -32.38 -8.08 -11.12
N VAL A 38 -32.06 -7.41 -12.24
CA VAL A 38 -30.70 -6.90 -12.49
C VAL A 38 -30.30 -5.85 -11.45
N ALA A 39 -31.22 -4.94 -11.09
CA ALA A 39 -30.96 -3.95 -10.04
C ALA A 39 -30.68 -4.61 -8.68
N LEU A 40 -31.43 -5.65 -8.30
CA LEU A 40 -31.21 -6.38 -7.05
C LEU A 40 -29.87 -7.14 -7.06
N ILE A 41 -29.47 -7.71 -8.20
CA ILE A 41 -28.16 -8.36 -8.35
C ILE A 41 -27.03 -7.33 -8.23
N VAL A 42 -27.15 -6.17 -8.88
CA VAL A 42 -26.15 -5.09 -8.80
C VAL A 42 -26.06 -4.55 -7.37
N ILE A 43 -27.17 -4.32 -6.71
CA ILE A 43 -27.21 -3.90 -5.30
C ILE A 43 -26.56 -4.97 -4.42
N GLY A 44 -26.88 -6.25 -4.62
CA GLY A 44 -26.25 -7.37 -3.87
C GLY A 44 -24.74 -7.46 -4.10
N LEU A 45 -24.25 -7.20 -5.31
CA LEU A 45 -22.82 -7.17 -5.62
C LEU A 45 -22.12 -5.96 -4.98
N ILE A 46 -22.77 -4.80 -4.95
CA ILE A 46 -22.25 -3.60 -4.28
C ILE A 46 -22.20 -3.83 -2.76
N TYR A 47 -23.24 -4.40 -2.16
CA TYR A 47 -23.26 -4.75 -0.74
C TYR A 47 -22.16 -5.77 -0.38
N ARG A 48 -21.95 -6.79 -1.23
CA ARG A 48 -20.91 -7.80 -1.02
C ARG A 48 -19.49 -7.20 -1.17
N SER A 49 -19.30 -6.28 -2.12
CA SER A 49 -18.01 -5.58 -2.29
C SER A 49 -17.73 -4.66 -1.10
N ASN A 50 -18.74 -3.98 -0.58
CA ASN A 50 -18.60 -3.08 0.57
C ASN A 50 -18.34 -3.87 1.88
N SER A 51 -19.04 -5.01 2.08
CA SER A 51 -18.81 -5.85 3.27
C SER A 51 -17.41 -6.49 3.30
N GLN A 52 -16.82 -6.81 2.13
CA GLN A 52 -15.44 -7.33 2.08
C GLN A 52 -14.39 -6.26 2.42
N SER A 53 -14.63 -4.98 2.08
CA SER A 53 -13.74 -3.89 2.48
C SER A 53 -13.82 -3.60 3.98
N ASP A 54 -14.99 -3.73 4.58
CA ASP A 54 -15.21 -3.53 6.01
C ASP A 54 -14.61 -4.67 6.85
N GLU A 55 -14.68 -5.92 6.38
CA GLU A 55 -14.06 -7.08 7.05
C GLU A 55 -12.52 -7.00 7.01
N GLN A 56 -11.92 -6.57 5.90
CA GLN A 56 -10.47 -6.37 5.82
C GLN A 56 -9.99 -5.21 6.69
N SER A 57 -10.70 -4.10 6.71
CA SER A 57 -10.40 -2.96 7.58
C SER A 57 -10.53 -3.33 9.06
N GLY A 58 -11.58 -4.06 9.43
CA GLY A 58 -11.79 -4.54 10.80
C GLY A 58 -10.70 -5.51 11.25
N SER A 59 -10.25 -6.42 10.39
CA SER A 59 -9.20 -7.40 10.72
C SER A 59 -7.85 -6.74 10.95
N VAL A 60 -7.47 -5.75 10.14
CA VAL A 60 -6.20 -5.00 10.30
C VAL A 60 -6.21 -4.19 11.59
N ALA A 61 -7.29 -3.47 11.88
CA ALA A 61 -7.43 -2.70 13.13
C ALA A 61 -7.38 -3.59 14.37
N THR A 62 -7.97 -4.79 14.30
CA THR A 62 -7.95 -5.78 15.40
C THR A 62 -6.53 -6.31 15.62
N VAL A 63 -5.79 -6.65 14.56
CA VAL A 63 -4.40 -7.12 14.66
C VAL A 63 -3.51 -6.04 15.24
N GLN A 64 -3.65 -4.79 14.80
CA GLN A 64 -2.85 -3.69 15.31
C GLN A 64 -3.14 -3.35 16.77
N LYS A 65 -4.40 -3.40 17.17
CA LYS A 65 -4.78 -3.24 18.58
C LYS A 65 -4.21 -4.38 19.45
N SER A 66 -4.20 -5.60 18.94
CA SER A 66 -3.60 -6.73 19.65
C SER A 66 -2.08 -6.60 19.78
N LEU A 67 -1.40 -5.99 18.79
CA LEU A 67 0.04 -5.70 18.87
C LEU A 67 0.37 -4.67 19.95
N LEU A 68 -0.45 -3.61 20.09
CA LEU A 68 -0.28 -2.64 21.18
C LEU A 68 -0.49 -3.30 22.54
N GLU A 69 -1.56 -4.06 22.71
CA GLU A 69 -1.87 -4.77 23.96
C GLU A 69 -0.71 -5.73 24.33
N THR A 70 -0.18 -6.46 23.34
CA THR A 70 0.99 -7.34 23.55
C THR A 70 2.24 -6.56 23.95
N ALA A 71 2.49 -5.40 23.32
CA ALA A 71 3.62 -4.55 23.68
C ALA A 71 3.47 -3.98 25.10
N GLU A 72 2.26 -3.56 25.49
CA GLU A 72 2.00 -3.06 26.84
C GLU A 72 2.12 -4.15 27.90
N GLU A 73 1.68 -5.38 27.63
CA GLU A 73 1.88 -6.54 28.49
C GLU A 73 3.38 -6.87 28.62
N ALA A 74 4.13 -6.85 27.51
CA ALA A 74 5.58 -7.04 27.53
C ALA A 74 6.29 -5.98 28.39
N LEU A 75 5.90 -4.71 28.26
CA LEU A 75 6.45 -3.60 29.06
C LEU A 75 6.07 -3.68 30.53
N ALA A 76 4.91 -4.23 30.86
CA ALA A 76 4.50 -4.47 32.25
C ALA A 76 5.36 -5.55 32.92
N LEU A 77 5.82 -6.55 32.14
CA LEU A 77 6.71 -7.62 32.61
C LEU A 77 8.18 -7.18 32.56
N ASN A 78 8.59 -6.49 31.51
CA ASN A 78 9.95 -6.01 31.30
C ASN A 78 9.98 -4.58 30.75
N PRO A 79 10.08 -3.54 31.59
CA PRO A 79 10.17 -2.15 31.14
C PRO A 79 11.42 -1.83 30.31
N GLN A 80 12.40 -2.74 30.25
CA GLN A 80 13.62 -2.61 29.46
C GLN A 80 13.54 -3.39 28.13
N ASP A 81 12.34 -3.68 27.63
CA ASP A 81 12.13 -4.29 26.34
C ASP A 81 12.10 -3.22 25.24
N SER A 82 13.21 -3.07 24.52
CA SER A 82 13.33 -2.09 23.44
C SER A 82 12.40 -2.35 22.27
N GLU A 83 12.10 -3.63 21.97
CA GLU A 83 11.19 -4.01 20.89
C GLU A 83 9.75 -3.63 21.22
N ALA A 84 9.33 -3.85 22.47
CA ALA A 84 7.99 -3.47 22.93
C ALA A 84 7.80 -1.94 22.91
N TRP A 85 8.82 -1.16 23.31
CA TRP A 85 8.81 0.29 23.18
C TRP A 85 8.73 0.75 21.74
N TYR A 86 9.51 0.12 20.84
CA TYR A 86 9.46 0.41 19.42
C TYR A 86 8.07 0.13 18.84
N THR A 87 7.50 -1.05 19.14
CA THR A 87 6.15 -1.45 18.68
C THR A 87 5.08 -0.46 19.13
N LYS A 88 5.14 0.00 20.39
CA LYS A 88 4.26 1.05 20.91
C LYS A 88 4.41 2.36 20.14
N GLY A 89 5.64 2.77 19.83
CA GLY A 89 5.93 3.96 19.03
C GLY A 89 5.34 3.87 17.63
N VAL A 90 5.50 2.74 16.95
CA VAL A 90 4.92 2.50 15.62
C VAL A 90 3.40 2.61 15.66
N TYR A 91 2.74 2.03 16.63
CA TYR A 91 1.30 2.14 16.79
C TYR A 91 0.85 3.59 16.99
N LEU A 92 1.50 4.31 17.88
CA LEU A 92 1.18 5.72 18.18
C LEU A 92 1.34 6.61 16.94
N GLN A 93 2.39 6.40 16.15
CA GLN A 93 2.65 7.14 14.93
C GLN A 93 1.65 6.82 13.82
N THR A 94 1.40 5.53 13.55
CA THR A 94 0.70 5.10 12.34
C THR A 94 -0.81 4.97 12.53
N GLN A 95 -1.28 4.62 13.71
CA GLN A 95 -2.70 4.38 13.99
C GLN A 95 -3.36 5.54 14.72
N VAL A 96 -2.65 6.17 15.64
CA VAL A 96 -3.17 7.31 16.42
C VAL A 96 -2.81 8.63 15.77
N GLY A 97 -1.68 8.70 15.04
CA GLY A 97 -1.16 9.94 14.46
C GLY A 97 -0.46 10.83 15.50
N ASP A 98 -0.21 10.32 16.71
CA ASP A 98 0.46 11.06 17.78
C ASP A 98 1.98 10.91 17.64
N ASN A 99 2.57 11.76 16.79
CA ASN A 99 4.01 11.80 16.58
C ASN A 99 4.79 12.18 17.86
N GLN A 100 4.20 12.95 18.79
CA GLN A 100 4.90 13.30 20.02
C GLN A 100 5.01 12.09 20.95
N ALA A 101 3.94 11.34 21.17
CA ALA A 101 3.96 10.12 21.97
C ALA A 101 4.81 9.01 21.31
N ALA A 102 4.83 8.97 19.97
CA ALA A 102 5.72 8.07 19.22
C ALA A 102 7.19 8.38 19.48
N VAL A 103 7.60 9.65 19.43
CA VAL A 103 8.96 10.10 19.78
C VAL A 103 9.37 9.63 21.17
N GLU A 104 8.48 9.74 22.16
CA GLU A 104 8.76 9.29 23.52
C GLU A 104 9.01 7.79 23.57
N SER A 105 8.17 7.00 22.90
CA SER A 105 8.31 5.54 22.84
C SER A 105 9.58 5.10 22.10
N TYR A 106 9.89 5.70 20.96
CA TYR A 106 11.13 5.42 20.24
C TYR A 106 12.37 5.84 21.05
N SER A 107 12.28 6.96 21.78
CA SER A 107 13.39 7.39 22.64
C SER A 107 13.68 6.39 23.73
N ARG A 108 12.65 5.78 24.33
CA ARG A 108 12.84 4.69 25.30
C ARG A 108 13.47 3.46 24.66
N ALA A 109 13.06 3.08 23.44
CA ALA A 109 13.70 1.99 22.72
C ALA A 109 15.19 2.26 22.48
N ILE A 110 15.56 3.49 22.11
CA ILE A 110 16.95 3.90 21.82
C ILE A 110 17.77 4.05 23.10
N GLU A 111 17.20 4.50 24.22
CA GLU A 111 17.85 4.52 25.53
C GLU A 111 18.28 3.11 25.98
N ILE A 112 17.50 2.09 25.64
CA ILE A 112 17.77 0.68 25.96
C ILE A 112 18.77 0.08 24.96
N ASN A 113 18.57 0.38 23.67
CA ASN A 113 19.41 -0.08 22.58
C ASN A 113 19.78 1.09 21.67
N ALA A 114 20.96 1.69 21.89
CA ALA A 114 21.40 2.87 21.16
C ALA A 114 21.60 2.64 19.64
N GLU A 115 21.79 1.39 19.21
CA GLU A 115 21.97 1.00 17.82
C GLU A 115 20.66 0.48 17.17
N TYR A 116 19.52 0.77 17.78
CA TYR A 116 18.23 0.33 17.23
C TYR A 116 17.85 1.16 16.01
N LEU A 117 18.37 0.76 14.85
CA LEU A 117 18.22 1.48 13.57
C LEU A 117 16.77 1.83 13.21
N ALA A 118 15.83 0.88 13.40
CA ALA A 118 14.43 1.13 13.07
C ALA A 118 13.80 2.19 14.00
N ALA A 119 14.17 2.21 15.29
CA ALA A 119 13.67 3.21 16.22
C ALA A 119 14.26 4.60 15.93
N LEU A 120 15.57 4.69 15.62
CA LEU A 120 16.23 5.93 15.20
C LEU A 120 15.56 6.49 13.93
N PHE A 121 15.43 5.66 12.90
CA PHE A 121 14.82 6.09 11.63
C PHE A 121 13.38 6.59 11.81
N ASN A 122 12.54 5.83 12.53
CA ASN A 122 11.16 6.21 12.75
C ASN A 122 11.01 7.43 13.67
N ARG A 123 11.91 7.60 14.65
CA ARG A 123 11.98 8.82 15.47
C ARG A 123 12.34 10.03 14.62
N GLY A 124 13.28 9.89 13.71
CA GLY A 124 13.62 10.91 12.72
C GLY A 124 12.42 11.32 11.87
N LEU A 125 11.63 10.35 11.37
CA LEU A 125 10.39 10.63 10.64
C LEU A 125 9.35 11.34 11.52
N ALA A 126 9.18 10.92 12.77
CA ALA A 126 8.27 11.57 13.71
C ALA A 126 8.72 13.01 14.04
N TYR A 127 10.02 13.26 14.23
CA TYR A 127 10.57 14.60 14.38
C TYR A 127 10.34 15.47 13.14
N LYS A 128 10.57 14.93 11.94
CA LYS A 128 10.30 15.62 10.66
C LYS A 128 8.83 16.02 10.58
N SER A 129 7.90 15.12 10.92
CA SER A 129 6.46 15.40 10.95
C SER A 129 6.08 16.49 11.97
N LEU A 130 6.85 16.62 13.04
CA LEU A 130 6.68 17.69 14.05
C LEU A 130 7.40 19.00 13.69
N GLY A 131 8.05 19.09 12.55
CA GLY A 131 8.86 20.24 12.14
C GLY A 131 10.16 20.43 12.93
N ARG A 132 10.62 19.40 13.63
CA ARG A 132 11.86 19.43 14.45
C ARG A 132 13.03 18.91 13.62
N LEU A 133 13.37 19.67 12.57
CA LEU A 133 14.29 19.20 11.52
C LEU A 133 15.70 18.88 12.06
N ASP A 134 16.26 19.72 12.96
CA ASP A 134 17.57 19.45 13.55
C ASP A 134 17.66 18.06 14.22
N LYS A 135 16.57 17.64 14.89
CA LYS A 135 16.51 16.33 15.56
C LYS A 135 16.32 15.20 14.57
N ALA A 136 15.56 15.45 13.52
CA ALA A 136 15.37 14.46 12.45
C ALA A 136 16.69 14.21 11.71
N ILE A 137 17.45 15.27 11.41
CA ILE A 137 18.78 15.19 10.80
C ILE A 137 19.71 14.34 11.68
N ALA A 138 19.82 14.66 12.97
CA ALA A 138 20.69 13.92 13.89
C ALA A 138 20.36 12.42 13.94
N ASP A 139 19.09 12.06 13.94
CA ASP A 139 18.64 10.66 13.92
C ASP A 139 18.99 9.96 12.60
N PHE A 140 18.77 10.61 11.46
CA PHE A 140 19.10 10.05 10.14
C PHE A 140 20.61 9.94 9.92
N GLU A 141 21.40 10.92 10.37
CA GLU A 141 22.86 10.85 10.34
C GLU A 141 23.38 9.67 11.17
N THR A 142 22.81 9.46 12.36
CA THR A 142 23.15 8.29 13.20
C THR A 142 22.86 6.98 12.46
N VAL A 143 21.73 6.89 11.77
CA VAL A 143 21.39 5.70 10.94
C VAL A 143 22.40 5.52 9.81
N VAL A 144 22.81 6.59 9.13
CA VAL A 144 23.81 6.55 8.05
C VAL A 144 25.17 6.10 8.60
N GLU A 145 25.58 6.61 9.76
CA GLU A 145 26.83 6.22 10.42
C GLU A 145 26.84 4.74 10.81
N LEU A 146 25.81 4.27 11.52
CA LEU A 146 25.67 2.87 11.94
C LEU A 146 25.61 1.88 10.77
N LYS A 147 25.16 2.35 9.61
CA LYS A 147 25.10 1.57 8.35
C LYS A 147 26.32 1.79 7.45
N ASN A 148 27.37 2.43 7.93
CA ASN A 148 28.58 2.76 7.16
C ASN A 148 28.28 3.48 5.84
N GLY A 149 27.27 4.34 5.82
CA GLY A 149 26.80 5.07 4.64
C GLY A 149 25.82 4.30 3.75
N GLU A 150 25.49 3.06 4.03
CA GLU A 150 24.56 2.22 3.26
C GLU A 150 23.13 2.32 3.83
N ALA A 151 22.58 3.52 3.89
CA ALA A 151 21.25 3.81 4.42
C ALA A 151 20.44 4.68 3.43
N PRO A 152 19.97 4.13 2.30
CA PRO A 152 19.38 4.92 1.23
C PRO A 152 18.14 5.72 1.67
N GLN A 153 17.28 5.18 2.52
CA GLN A 153 16.10 5.89 3.00
C GLN A 153 16.45 7.05 3.95
N ALA A 154 17.49 6.90 4.77
CA ALA A 154 17.97 7.98 5.64
C ALA A 154 18.62 9.09 4.81
N LEU A 155 19.50 8.73 3.86
CA LEU A 155 20.11 9.67 2.91
C LEU A 155 19.05 10.42 2.10
N TYR A 156 18.01 9.73 1.63
CA TYR A 156 16.90 10.36 0.91
C TYR A 156 16.21 11.42 1.78
N ASN A 157 15.91 11.11 3.05
CA ASN A 157 15.27 12.08 3.95
C ASN A 157 16.19 13.25 4.29
N LEU A 158 17.50 13.02 4.47
CA LEU A 158 18.49 14.10 4.64
C LEU A 158 18.51 15.01 3.43
N GLY A 159 18.51 14.43 2.21
CA GLY A 159 18.50 15.19 0.98
C GLY A 159 17.26 16.08 0.84
N LEU A 160 16.07 15.55 1.15
CA LEU A 160 14.85 16.34 1.12
C LEU A 160 14.86 17.48 2.15
N ILE A 161 15.37 17.22 3.37
CA ILE A 161 15.46 18.26 4.41
C ILE A 161 16.44 19.35 3.98
N ALA A 162 17.61 19.02 3.45
CA ALA A 162 18.60 20.00 2.97
C ALA A 162 18.03 20.90 1.87
N ILE A 163 17.27 20.33 0.91
CA ILE A 163 16.59 21.10 -0.14
C ILE A 163 15.55 22.05 0.49
N ASP A 164 14.73 21.57 1.42
CA ASP A 164 13.71 22.37 2.09
C ASP A 164 14.33 23.52 2.91
N GLU A 165 15.53 23.35 3.44
CA GLU A 165 16.31 24.39 4.13
C GLU A 165 17.07 25.34 3.17
N GLY A 166 17.05 25.04 1.87
CA GLY A 166 17.65 25.88 0.82
C GLY A 166 19.06 25.46 0.42
N ASP A 167 19.65 24.44 1.02
CA ASP A 167 20.93 23.86 0.61
C ASP A 167 20.71 22.77 -0.45
N THR A 168 20.49 23.23 -1.68
CA THR A 168 20.21 22.33 -2.81
C THR A 168 21.44 21.52 -3.24
N GLU A 169 22.65 22.02 -3.05
CA GLU A 169 23.87 21.30 -3.39
C GLU A 169 24.08 20.08 -2.50
N LEU A 170 23.96 20.26 -1.19
CA LEU A 170 24.04 19.16 -0.22
C LEU A 170 22.86 18.19 -0.39
N GLY A 171 21.66 18.72 -0.65
CA GLY A 171 20.47 17.90 -0.89
C GLY A 171 20.62 16.98 -2.11
N ASP A 172 21.14 17.52 -3.22
CA ASP A 172 21.39 16.74 -4.44
C ASP A 172 22.46 15.65 -4.20
N GLU A 173 23.52 15.95 -3.43
CA GLU A 173 24.55 14.97 -3.06
C GLU A 173 23.93 13.78 -2.29
N TYR A 174 23.12 14.05 -1.26
CA TYR A 174 22.45 13.01 -0.49
C TYR A 174 21.47 12.21 -1.34
N LEU A 175 20.67 12.86 -2.18
CA LEU A 175 19.71 12.18 -3.07
C LEU A 175 20.42 11.31 -4.11
N GLN A 176 21.52 11.80 -4.71
CA GLN A 176 22.28 11.01 -5.66
C GLN A 176 22.80 9.72 -5.01
N LYS A 177 23.39 9.82 -3.82
CA LYS A 177 23.89 8.65 -3.07
C LYS A 177 22.76 7.70 -2.69
N ALA A 178 21.60 8.21 -2.28
CA ALA A 178 20.42 7.40 -1.99
C ALA A 178 19.96 6.62 -3.24
N TYR A 179 19.91 7.25 -4.41
CA TYR A 179 19.51 6.63 -5.67
C TYR A 179 20.54 5.65 -6.24
N GLU A 180 21.81 5.81 -5.93
CA GLU A 180 22.86 4.84 -6.28
C GLU A 180 22.69 3.56 -5.46
N LEU A 181 22.34 3.68 -4.17
CA LEU A 181 22.11 2.55 -3.27
C LEU A 181 20.76 1.88 -3.51
N ASP A 182 19.73 2.67 -3.78
CA ASP A 182 18.38 2.19 -4.05
C ASP A 182 17.73 2.97 -5.21
N PRO A 183 17.85 2.47 -6.46
CA PRO A 183 17.25 3.13 -7.63
C PRO A 183 15.73 3.26 -7.59
N SER A 184 15.04 2.51 -6.74
CA SER A 184 13.57 2.58 -6.63
C SER A 184 13.08 3.88 -5.95
N LEU A 185 13.97 4.60 -5.28
CA LEU A 185 13.68 5.90 -4.66
C LEU A 185 13.60 7.06 -5.67
N LYS A 186 14.04 6.85 -6.92
CA LYS A 186 13.91 7.87 -7.96
C LYS A 186 12.44 8.13 -8.29
N PRO A 187 12.05 9.41 -8.45
CA PRO A 187 10.68 9.80 -8.82
C PRO A 187 10.25 9.31 -10.21
#